data_7300a1c2ca83af9935c917fa05fcc97c
#
_entry.id   7300a1c2ca83af9935c917fa05fcc97c
#
_cell.length_a   1.000
_cell.length_b   1.000
_cell.length_c   1.000
_cell.angle_alpha   90.00
_cell.angle_beta   90.00
_cell.angle_gamma   90.00
#
_symmetry.space_group_name_H-M   'P 1'
#
loop_
_entity.id
_entity.type
_entity.pdbx_description
1 polymer ?
#
loop_
_entity_poly.entity_id
_entity_poly.type
_entity_poly.pdbx_seq_one_letter_code
_entity_poly.pdbx_strand_id
1 'polypeptide(L)'
;MKVTIHTDTATLPQLPEGSYFHSRELMELCLRTPRHKPYMVVVTDDDGEVVAHLLAVERYRYVWMPPMLHRHVRILGEGVYVGEKENMVFSMMIHALTRQLSGRSMYMEVSHLSQKMFGYAPLRAEGYFPVKWMNVHNSLHSKTPEERITPRQLEHVTQAIERGVETHEVKTDKDFKAFSRLMRHHYWLKLRRYLPDNAFFKGMMDDGHCKILLTTYKGKTVGCSVMVYSEGDAYLWYTASRRKSYASLHPNGVTFWNSIRQAYKDNCQHIRFIDVGLPFRRNPYRDFILSFGGKEVSTLRWFRISFRWLNKLASWLWRE
;
A
#
# COMPACT_ATOMS: atom_id res chain seq x y z
N MET A 1 5.44 -11.02 28.92
CA MET A 1 4.81 -10.39 27.73
C MET A 1 3.49 -11.05 27.36
N LYS A 2 2.44 -10.28 27.06
CA LYS A 2 1.10 -10.77 26.69
C LYS A 2 0.70 -10.23 25.33
N VAL A 3 0.01 -11.05 24.50
CA VAL A 3 -0.50 -10.64 23.18
C VAL A 3 -2.02 -10.55 23.22
N THR A 4 -2.58 -9.44 22.75
CA THR A 4 -4.02 -9.23 22.63
C THR A 4 -4.36 -8.82 21.20
N ILE A 5 -5.57 -9.17 20.72
CA ILE A 5 -6.06 -8.75 19.39
C ILE A 5 -7.34 -7.95 19.58
N HIS A 6 -7.29 -6.70 19.15
CA HIS A 6 -8.41 -5.77 19.21
C HIS A 6 -9.06 -5.65 17.85
N THR A 7 -10.38 -5.73 17.80
CA THR A 7 -11.19 -5.53 16.58
C THR A 7 -12.03 -4.26 16.65
N ASP A 8 -11.90 -3.51 17.73
CA ASP A 8 -12.57 -2.24 18.00
C ASP A 8 -11.57 -1.30 18.68
N THR A 9 -11.64 -0.02 18.39
CA THR A 9 -10.79 1.01 19.00
C THR A 9 -11.19 1.38 20.43
N ALA A 10 -12.41 1.04 20.87
CA ALA A 10 -12.87 1.30 22.24
C ALA A 10 -12.05 0.55 23.30
N THR A 11 -11.52 -0.63 22.95
CA THR A 11 -10.71 -1.47 23.85
C THR A 11 -9.21 -1.33 23.61
N LEU A 12 -8.82 -0.47 22.69
CA LEU A 12 -7.43 -0.30 22.28
C LEU A 12 -6.67 0.57 23.28
N PRO A 13 -5.53 0.10 23.83
CA PRO A 13 -4.68 0.93 24.68
C PRO A 13 -4.08 2.11 23.91
N GLN A 14 -3.37 3.00 24.60
CA GLN A 14 -2.56 4.00 23.92
C GLN A 14 -1.44 3.31 23.16
N LEU A 15 -1.34 3.58 21.86
CA LEU A 15 -0.33 2.97 20.99
C LEU A 15 0.87 3.91 20.85
N PRO A 16 2.10 3.36 20.78
CA PRO A 16 3.28 4.13 20.39
C PRO A 16 3.10 4.75 19.00
N GLU A 17 3.65 5.94 18.79
CA GLU A 17 3.69 6.58 17.48
C GLU A 17 4.58 5.82 16.50
N GLY A 18 4.25 5.85 15.20
CA GLY A 18 5.03 5.19 14.16
C GLY A 18 4.31 5.17 12.83
N SER A 19 4.43 4.08 12.13
CA SER A 19 3.89 3.93 10.78
C SER A 19 2.37 4.10 10.73
N TYR A 20 1.89 5.00 9.85
CA TYR A 20 0.46 5.16 9.57
C TYR A 20 -0.24 3.84 9.22
N PHE A 21 0.48 2.92 8.58
CA PHE A 21 -0.07 1.60 8.21
C PHE A 21 -0.44 0.72 9.41
N HIS A 22 0.00 1.10 10.60
CA HIS A 22 -0.31 0.42 11.86
C HIS A 22 -0.97 1.34 12.88
N SER A 23 -1.40 2.52 12.48
CA SER A 23 -1.96 3.53 13.38
C SER A 23 -3.41 3.23 13.80
N ARG A 24 -3.83 3.89 14.88
CA ARG A 24 -5.23 3.89 15.36
C ARG A 24 -6.15 4.50 14.32
N GLU A 25 -5.72 5.58 13.66
CA GLU A 25 -6.49 6.32 12.65
C GLU A 25 -6.82 5.41 11.46
N LEU A 26 -5.85 4.65 10.95
CA LEU A 26 -6.10 3.68 9.88
C LEU A 26 -7.03 2.55 10.34
N MET A 27 -6.92 2.09 11.60
CA MET A 27 -7.85 1.12 12.16
C MET A 27 -9.28 1.66 12.20
N GLU A 28 -9.49 2.88 12.70
CA GLU A 28 -10.79 3.55 12.73
C GLU A 28 -11.37 3.75 11.33
N LEU A 29 -10.54 4.17 10.39
CA LEU A 29 -10.92 4.29 9.00
C LEU A 29 -11.40 2.96 8.41
N CYS A 30 -10.68 1.87 8.70
CA CYS A 30 -11.08 0.53 8.27
C CYS A 30 -12.40 0.09 8.91
N LEU A 31 -12.66 0.42 10.18
CA LEU A 31 -13.94 0.12 10.85
C LEU A 31 -15.13 0.82 10.18
N ARG A 32 -14.93 2.07 9.74
CA ARG A 32 -15.97 2.85 9.03
C ARG A 32 -16.09 2.48 7.55
N THR A 33 -15.13 1.72 7.00
CA THR A 33 -15.11 1.37 5.57
C THR A 33 -15.84 0.05 5.32
N PRO A 34 -16.86 0.03 4.45
CA PRO A 34 -17.54 -1.21 4.08
C PRO A 34 -16.57 -2.27 3.58
N ARG A 35 -16.79 -3.52 3.97
CA ARG A 35 -15.99 -4.68 3.55
C ARG A 35 -14.54 -4.67 4.06
N HIS A 36 -14.26 -3.94 5.13
CA HIS A 36 -13.02 -4.02 5.88
C HIS A 36 -13.28 -4.48 7.29
N LYS A 37 -12.38 -5.29 7.82
CA LYS A 37 -12.35 -5.65 9.23
C LYS A 37 -10.90 -5.58 9.71
N PRO A 38 -10.55 -4.61 10.54
CA PRO A 38 -9.21 -4.48 11.09
C PRO A 38 -9.03 -5.41 12.29
N TYR A 39 -7.77 -5.80 12.51
CA TYR A 39 -7.29 -6.56 13.65
C TYR A 39 -6.00 -5.90 14.11
N MET A 40 -6.02 -5.19 15.24
CA MET A 40 -4.85 -4.63 15.86
C MET A 40 -4.30 -5.62 16.87
N VAL A 41 -3.14 -6.18 16.57
CA VAL A 41 -2.40 -7.04 17.49
C VAL A 41 -1.53 -6.15 18.35
N VAL A 42 -1.65 -6.26 19.66
CA VAL A 42 -0.88 -5.48 20.63
C VAL A 42 -0.12 -6.43 21.54
N VAL A 43 1.15 -6.14 21.75
CA VAL A 43 2.01 -6.86 22.71
C VAL A 43 2.29 -5.91 23.87
N THR A 44 2.00 -6.37 25.07
CA THR A 44 2.33 -5.68 26.32
C THR A 44 3.39 -6.44 27.09
N ASP A 45 4.21 -5.72 27.84
CA ASP A 45 5.13 -6.30 28.82
C ASP A 45 4.40 -6.78 30.10
N ASP A 46 5.17 -7.11 31.12
CA ASP A 46 4.63 -7.58 32.38
C ASP A 46 4.07 -6.45 33.26
N ASP A 47 4.46 -5.21 32.98
CA ASP A 47 3.95 -3.99 33.62
C ASP A 47 2.66 -3.47 32.94
N GLY A 48 2.29 -4.05 31.79
CA GLY A 48 1.10 -3.71 31.02
C GLY A 48 1.33 -2.61 29.96
N GLU A 49 2.56 -2.15 29.81
CA GLU A 49 2.92 -1.15 28.80
C GLU A 49 3.01 -1.78 27.39
N VAL A 50 2.61 -1.01 26.37
CA VAL A 50 2.62 -1.47 24.98
C VAL A 50 4.04 -1.44 24.44
N VAL A 51 4.62 -2.60 24.12
CA VAL A 51 5.96 -2.73 23.52
C VAL A 51 5.94 -2.83 22.00
N ALA A 52 4.86 -3.34 21.43
CA ALA A 52 4.70 -3.39 19.97
C ALA A 52 3.24 -3.54 19.56
N HIS A 53 2.94 -3.12 18.34
CA HIS A 53 1.63 -3.38 17.72
C HIS A 53 1.72 -3.56 16.20
N LEU A 54 0.71 -4.23 15.63
CA LEU A 54 0.64 -4.55 14.21
C LEU A 54 -0.81 -4.57 13.75
N LEU A 55 -1.12 -3.81 12.71
CA LEU A 55 -2.45 -3.79 12.10
C LEU A 55 -2.52 -4.75 10.90
N ALA A 56 -3.48 -5.65 10.95
CA ALA A 56 -3.89 -6.48 9.82
C ALA A 56 -5.29 -6.09 9.37
N VAL A 57 -5.53 -6.02 8.08
CA VAL A 57 -6.83 -5.66 7.54
C VAL A 57 -7.38 -6.80 6.70
N GLU A 58 -8.46 -7.40 7.16
CA GLU A 58 -9.25 -8.35 6.38
C GLU A 58 -10.17 -7.58 5.43
N ARG A 59 -10.17 -7.97 4.16
CA ARG A 59 -10.94 -7.34 3.09
C ARG A 59 -11.83 -8.37 2.42
N TYR A 60 -13.05 -7.96 2.09
CA TYR A 60 -14.01 -8.82 1.40
C TYR A 60 -14.07 -8.48 -0.08
N ARG A 61 -13.74 -9.46 -0.94
CA ARG A 61 -13.84 -9.37 -2.41
C ARG A 61 -14.84 -10.41 -2.91
N TYR A 62 -15.53 -10.09 -4.02
CA TYR A 62 -16.44 -11.06 -4.64
C TYR A 62 -17.45 -11.66 -3.65
N VAL A 63 -18.25 -10.81 -3.02
CA VAL A 63 -19.21 -11.18 -1.95
C VAL A 63 -20.19 -12.28 -2.36
N TRP A 64 -20.34 -12.53 -3.65
CA TRP A 64 -21.10 -13.65 -4.23
C TRP A 64 -20.44 -15.03 -4.08
N MET A 65 -19.13 -15.08 -3.76
CA MET A 65 -18.42 -16.33 -3.49
C MET A 65 -18.64 -16.78 -2.02
N PRO A 66 -18.44 -18.07 -1.71
CA PRO A 66 -18.46 -18.53 -0.32
C PRO A 66 -17.58 -17.70 0.60
N PRO A 67 -17.98 -17.48 1.87
CA PRO A 67 -17.32 -16.55 2.79
C PRO A 67 -15.80 -16.70 2.90
N MET A 68 -15.30 -17.93 2.88
CA MET A 68 -13.87 -18.19 2.96
C MET A 68 -13.10 -17.73 1.72
N LEU A 69 -13.68 -17.86 0.53
CA LEU A 69 -13.01 -17.56 -0.74
C LEU A 69 -12.95 -16.06 -1.04
N HIS A 70 -13.85 -15.26 -0.48
CA HIS A 70 -13.86 -13.82 -0.71
C HIS A 70 -13.08 -12.99 0.31
N ARG A 71 -12.58 -13.61 1.39
CA ARG A 71 -11.83 -12.94 2.45
C ARG A 71 -10.33 -13.09 2.23
N HIS A 72 -9.62 -12.00 2.34
CA HIS A 72 -8.15 -11.99 2.35
C HIS A 72 -7.65 -10.96 3.36
N VAL A 73 -6.54 -11.27 4.01
CA VAL A 73 -5.90 -10.43 5.01
C VAL A 73 -4.64 -9.84 4.45
N ARG A 74 -4.42 -8.56 4.69
CA ARG A 74 -3.18 -7.88 4.31
C ARG A 74 -2.57 -7.16 5.51
N ILE A 75 -1.26 -7.34 5.66
CA ILE A 75 -0.39 -6.67 6.61
C ILE A 75 0.64 -5.89 5.78
N LEU A 76 0.80 -4.59 6.06
CA LEU A 76 1.73 -3.70 5.36
C LEU A 76 2.84 -3.27 6.31
N GLY A 77 3.96 -3.96 6.30
CA GLY A 77 5.08 -3.71 7.21
C GLY A 77 5.17 -4.75 8.32
N GLU A 78 6.07 -4.49 9.24
CA GLU A 78 6.39 -5.38 10.38
C GLU A 78 5.77 -4.94 11.71
N GLY A 79 4.99 -3.88 11.74
CA GLY A 79 4.44 -3.28 12.96
C GLY A 79 5.26 -2.10 13.46
N VAL A 80 4.86 -1.57 14.61
CA VAL A 80 5.54 -0.50 15.36
C VAL A 80 6.06 -1.09 16.66
N TYR A 81 7.25 -0.68 17.09
CA TYR A 81 7.93 -1.17 18.28
C TYR A 81 8.43 -0.01 19.13
N VAL A 82 8.40 -0.18 20.45
CA VAL A 82 9.12 0.69 21.38
C VAL A 82 10.56 0.18 21.44
N GLY A 83 11.51 0.95 20.88
CA GLY A 83 12.91 0.54 20.74
C GLY A 83 13.20 -0.24 19.45
N GLU A 84 14.07 -1.25 19.53
CA GLU A 84 14.48 -2.04 18.38
C GLU A 84 13.43 -3.08 17.98
N LYS A 85 13.39 -3.38 16.66
CA LYS A 85 12.48 -4.40 16.13
C LYS A 85 12.99 -5.79 16.43
N GLU A 86 12.21 -6.56 17.17
CA GLU A 86 12.57 -7.90 17.58
C GLU A 86 11.80 -8.98 16.83
N ASN A 87 12.53 -9.94 16.24
CA ASN A 87 11.92 -11.11 15.58
C ASN A 87 11.04 -11.94 16.52
N MET A 88 11.37 -11.99 17.83
CA MET A 88 10.58 -12.71 18.82
C MET A 88 9.21 -12.06 19.00
N VAL A 89 9.16 -10.74 19.19
CA VAL A 89 7.91 -9.98 19.34
C VAL A 89 7.07 -10.07 18.06
N PHE A 90 7.70 -9.94 16.89
CA PHE A 90 7.04 -10.15 15.61
C PHE A 90 6.45 -11.57 15.50
N SER A 91 7.20 -12.58 15.93
CA SER A 91 6.73 -13.98 15.95
C SER A 91 5.46 -14.14 16.80
N MET A 92 5.42 -13.53 17.98
CA MET A 92 4.25 -13.57 18.86
C MET A 92 3.03 -12.94 18.18
N MET A 93 3.19 -11.76 17.54
CA MET A 93 2.11 -11.08 16.82
C MET A 93 1.60 -11.91 15.64
N ILE A 94 2.50 -12.41 14.78
CA ILE A 94 2.14 -13.21 13.59
C ILE A 94 1.50 -14.55 14.02
N HIS A 95 2.00 -15.20 15.06
CA HIS A 95 1.41 -16.42 15.58
C HIS A 95 -0.04 -16.20 16.04
N ALA A 96 -0.27 -15.21 16.90
CA ALA A 96 -1.60 -14.89 17.41
C ALA A 96 -2.58 -14.55 16.27
N LEU A 97 -2.16 -13.71 15.32
CA LEU A 97 -2.96 -13.32 14.18
C LEU A 97 -3.27 -14.50 13.25
N THR A 98 -2.26 -15.32 12.94
CA THR A 98 -2.41 -16.51 12.09
C THR A 98 -3.39 -17.49 12.71
N ARG A 99 -3.29 -17.73 14.01
CA ARG A 99 -4.21 -18.59 14.75
C ARG A 99 -5.65 -18.07 14.73
N GLN A 100 -5.84 -16.77 14.91
CA GLN A 100 -7.15 -16.11 14.89
C GLN A 100 -7.85 -16.19 13.53
N LEU A 101 -7.08 -16.05 12.41
CA LEU A 101 -7.61 -15.90 11.07
C LEU A 101 -7.46 -17.15 10.20
N SER A 102 -6.74 -18.16 10.66
CA SER A 102 -6.56 -19.43 9.95
C SER A 102 -7.93 -20.12 9.73
N GLY A 103 -8.19 -20.49 8.48
CA GLY A 103 -9.46 -21.12 8.09
C GLY A 103 -10.64 -20.14 7.89
N ARG A 104 -10.47 -18.84 8.20
CA ARG A 104 -11.50 -17.82 8.01
C ARG A 104 -11.32 -17.01 6.73
N SER A 105 -10.09 -16.82 6.26
CA SER A 105 -9.75 -16.09 5.06
C SER A 105 -9.07 -17.02 4.04
N MET A 106 -9.21 -16.74 2.75
CA MET A 106 -8.61 -17.51 1.67
C MET A 106 -7.08 -17.49 1.77
N TYR A 107 -6.53 -16.31 1.96
CA TYR A 107 -5.08 -16.14 2.15
C TYR A 107 -4.76 -14.94 3.05
N MET A 108 -3.58 -14.98 3.63
CA MET A 108 -2.95 -13.90 4.37
C MET A 108 -1.69 -13.46 3.63
N GLU A 109 -1.47 -12.15 3.54
CA GLU A 109 -0.33 -11.53 2.88
C GLU A 109 0.39 -10.61 3.87
N VAL A 110 1.73 -10.75 3.96
CA VAL A 110 2.61 -9.80 4.66
C VAL A 110 3.55 -9.20 3.62
N SER A 111 3.59 -7.89 3.51
CA SER A 111 4.34 -7.18 2.48
C SER A 111 4.95 -5.88 3.01
N HIS A 112 5.94 -5.35 2.27
CA HIS A 112 6.63 -4.10 2.59
C HIS A 112 7.41 -4.10 3.90
N LEU A 113 8.03 -5.24 4.23
CA LEU A 113 9.00 -5.31 5.33
C LEU A 113 10.20 -4.41 5.00
N SER A 114 10.75 -3.76 6.02
CA SER A 114 11.89 -2.83 5.87
C SER A 114 13.16 -3.56 5.46
N GLN A 115 13.35 -4.76 5.99
CA GLN A 115 14.50 -5.62 5.70
C GLN A 115 14.04 -6.97 5.12
N LYS A 116 14.72 -7.44 4.08
CA LYS A 116 14.37 -8.67 3.37
C LYS A 116 14.32 -9.89 4.29
N MET A 117 15.24 -9.98 5.26
CA MET A 117 15.36 -11.14 6.16
C MET A 117 14.59 -10.98 7.48
N PHE A 118 14.03 -9.80 7.77
CA PHE A 118 13.25 -9.61 8.97
C PHE A 118 11.98 -10.49 8.93
N GLY A 119 11.68 -11.14 10.03
CA GLY A 119 10.52 -12.04 10.16
C GLY A 119 10.61 -13.32 9.33
N TYR A 120 11.76 -13.64 8.70
CA TYR A 120 11.89 -14.83 7.84
C TYR A 120 11.56 -16.11 8.58
N ALA A 121 12.25 -16.40 9.69
CA ALA A 121 12.01 -17.60 10.48
C ALA A 121 10.60 -17.64 11.10
N PRO A 122 10.09 -16.58 11.74
CA PRO A 122 8.70 -16.52 12.23
C PRO A 122 7.65 -16.82 11.15
N LEU A 123 7.76 -16.18 9.99
CA LEU A 123 6.79 -16.37 8.90
C LEU A 123 6.84 -17.80 8.34
N ARG A 124 8.03 -18.37 8.20
CA ARG A 124 8.19 -19.80 7.80
C ARG A 124 7.58 -20.75 8.81
N ALA A 125 7.80 -20.53 10.09
CA ALA A 125 7.24 -21.33 11.17
C ALA A 125 5.71 -21.35 11.15
N GLU A 126 5.08 -20.22 10.81
CA GLU A 126 3.62 -20.10 10.67
C GLU A 126 3.09 -20.58 9.31
N GLY A 127 3.94 -21.16 8.47
CA GLY A 127 3.57 -21.75 7.17
C GLY A 127 3.38 -20.74 6.04
N TYR A 128 3.91 -19.53 6.19
CA TYR A 128 4.00 -18.60 5.08
C TYR A 128 5.12 -19.01 4.12
N PHE A 129 4.92 -18.75 2.83
CA PHE A 129 5.94 -18.93 1.81
C PHE A 129 6.31 -17.59 1.17
N PRO A 130 7.62 -17.34 0.92
CA PRO A 130 8.09 -16.10 0.32
C PRO A 130 7.89 -16.12 -1.19
N VAL A 131 7.56 -14.96 -1.74
CA VAL A 131 7.57 -14.69 -3.17
C VAL A 131 8.51 -13.51 -3.41
N LYS A 132 9.52 -13.70 -4.26
CA LYS A 132 10.43 -12.61 -4.66
C LYS A 132 9.62 -11.46 -5.26
N TRP A 133 9.83 -10.26 -4.78
CA TRP A 133 9.10 -9.08 -5.19
C TRP A 133 10.04 -7.90 -5.41
N MET A 134 9.65 -6.99 -6.29
CA MET A 134 10.38 -5.75 -6.50
C MET A 134 9.57 -4.57 -5.97
N ASN A 135 10.22 -3.74 -5.18
CA ASN A 135 9.79 -2.40 -4.84
C ASN A 135 10.64 -1.39 -5.62
N VAL A 136 10.12 -0.19 -5.81
CA VAL A 136 10.85 0.94 -6.36
C VAL A 136 10.65 2.12 -5.44
N HIS A 137 11.71 2.86 -5.17
CA HIS A 137 11.64 4.13 -4.47
C HIS A 137 12.52 5.18 -5.15
N ASN A 138 12.10 6.43 -5.09
CA ASN A 138 12.92 7.57 -5.46
C ASN A 138 13.34 8.29 -4.18
N SER A 139 14.63 8.51 -4.02
CA SER A 139 15.15 9.39 -2.98
C SER A 139 14.90 10.85 -3.39
N LEU A 140 14.40 11.66 -2.46
CA LEU A 140 14.05 13.07 -2.71
C LEU A 140 14.97 14.05 -1.97
N HIS A 141 15.86 13.56 -1.09
CA HIS A 141 16.74 14.40 -0.26
C HIS A 141 18.09 14.74 -0.88
N SER A 142 18.57 13.96 -1.86
CA SER A 142 19.95 14.12 -2.40
C SER A 142 20.03 14.78 -3.77
N LYS A 143 18.92 14.76 -4.52
CA LYS A 143 18.80 15.38 -5.86
C LYS A 143 17.36 15.79 -6.08
N THR A 144 17.15 16.83 -6.86
CA THR A 144 15.80 17.25 -7.28
C THR A 144 15.13 16.20 -8.17
N PRO A 145 13.81 16.17 -8.24
CA PRO A 145 13.10 15.29 -9.17
C PRO A 145 13.53 15.50 -10.63
N GLU A 146 13.83 16.74 -11.01
CA GLU A 146 14.27 17.17 -12.34
C GLU A 146 15.65 16.56 -12.73
N GLU A 147 16.55 16.39 -11.76
CA GLU A 147 17.86 15.77 -11.99
C GLU A 147 17.80 14.24 -12.07
N ARG A 148 16.69 13.64 -11.68
CA ARG A 148 16.53 12.16 -11.63
C ARG A 148 15.74 11.59 -12.78
N ILE A 149 14.79 12.33 -13.31
CA ILE A 149 13.92 11.91 -14.42
C ILE A 149 14.77 11.75 -15.69
N THR A 150 14.45 10.73 -16.50
CA THR A 150 15.12 10.58 -17.80
C THR A 150 14.73 11.73 -18.76
N PRO A 151 15.66 12.20 -19.62
CA PRO A 151 15.40 13.30 -20.54
C PRO A 151 14.14 13.09 -21.40
N ARG A 152 13.98 11.88 -21.93
CA ARG A 152 12.79 11.51 -22.73
C ARG A 152 11.49 11.62 -21.94
N GLN A 153 11.49 11.18 -20.67
CA GLN A 153 10.29 11.23 -19.84
C GLN A 153 9.98 12.67 -19.42
N LEU A 154 11.00 13.47 -19.16
CA LEU A 154 10.85 14.90 -18.86
C LEU A 154 10.25 15.64 -20.06
N GLU A 155 10.75 15.39 -21.28
CA GLU A 155 10.20 15.96 -22.50
C GLU A 155 8.71 15.63 -22.68
N HIS A 156 8.32 14.36 -22.52
CA HIS A 156 6.91 13.96 -22.62
C HIS A 156 6.01 14.69 -21.63
N VAL A 157 6.49 14.86 -20.38
CA VAL A 157 5.74 15.55 -19.32
C VAL A 157 5.64 17.06 -19.62
N THR A 158 6.74 17.70 -20.02
CA THR A 158 6.79 19.12 -20.34
C THR A 158 5.87 19.44 -21.50
N GLN A 159 5.95 18.72 -22.61
CA GLN A 159 5.07 18.87 -23.75
C GLN A 159 3.58 18.71 -23.39
N ALA A 160 3.27 17.76 -22.50
CA ALA A 160 1.88 17.56 -22.07
C ALA A 160 1.37 18.75 -21.24
N ILE A 161 2.20 19.29 -20.34
CA ILE A 161 1.87 20.48 -19.54
C ILE A 161 1.69 21.70 -20.45
N GLU A 162 2.58 21.94 -21.42
CA GLU A 162 2.48 23.02 -22.40
C GLU A 162 1.21 22.93 -23.24
N ARG A 163 0.70 21.72 -23.50
CA ARG A 163 -0.59 21.50 -24.18
C ARG A 163 -1.81 21.71 -23.27
N GLY A 164 -1.61 22.10 -22.01
CA GLY A 164 -2.68 22.40 -21.05
C GLY A 164 -3.14 21.22 -20.21
N VAL A 165 -2.27 20.22 -19.97
CA VAL A 165 -2.53 19.21 -18.95
C VAL A 165 -2.12 19.77 -17.59
N GLU A 166 -3.06 19.86 -16.66
CA GLU A 166 -2.87 20.44 -15.33
C GLU A 166 -3.11 19.39 -14.24
N THR A 167 -2.46 19.57 -13.09
CA THR A 167 -2.68 18.71 -11.92
C THR A 167 -2.92 19.58 -10.68
N HIS A 168 -3.95 19.26 -9.94
CA HIS A 168 -4.29 19.93 -8.68
C HIS A 168 -4.70 18.91 -7.61
N GLU A 169 -4.67 19.34 -6.37
CA GLU A 169 -5.13 18.55 -5.24
C GLU A 169 -6.67 18.54 -5.18
N VAL A 170 -7.24 17.40 -4.87
CA VAL A 170 -8.69 17.23 -4.68
C VAL A 170 -9.09 17.89 -3.36
N LYS A 171 -9.85 18.99 -3.47
CA LYS A 171 -10.35 19.75 -2.31
C LYS A 171 -11.88 19.89 -2.28
N THR A 172 -12.53 19.67 -3.41
CA THR A 172 -13.98 19.85 -3.56
C THR A 172 -14.69 18.51 -3.75
N ASP A 173 -15.96 18.43 -3.36
CA ASP A 173 -16.79 17.25 -3.63
C ASP A 173 -16.93 16.96 -5.14
N LYS A 174 -16.86 17.99 -5.99
CA LYS A 174 -16.86 17.83 -7.44
C LYS A 174 -15.62 17.08 -7.91
N ASP A 175 -14.44 17.47 -7.42
CA ASP A 175 -13.18 16.81 -7.76
C ASP A 175 -13.16 15.38 -7.21
N PHE A 176 -13.64 15.17 -5.99
CA PHE A 176 -13.75 13.84 -5.40
C PHE A 176 -14.66 12.90 -6.20
N LYS A 177 -15.81 13.40 -6.69
CA LYS A 177 -16.69 12.64 -7.60
C LYS A 177 -16.00 12.29 -8.91
N ALA A 178 -15.20 13.22 -9.48
CA ALA A 178 -14.44 13.01 -10.71
C ALA A 178 -13.33 11.97 -10.51
N PHE A 179 -12.57 12.07 -9.40
CA PHE A 179 -11.60 11.08 -8.95
C PHE A 179 -12.22 9.69 -8.83
N SER A 180 -13.28 9.57 -8.05
CA SER A 180 -13.98 8.31 -7.79
C SER A 180 -14.48 7.63 -9.07
N ARG A 181 -15.04 8.41 -10.01
CA ARG A 181 -15.50 7.92 -11.32
C ARG A 181 -14.33 7.36 -12.14
N LEU A 182 -13.19 8.07 -12.17
CA LEU A 182 -11.99 7.62 -12.89
C LEU A 182 -11.41 6.34 -12.26
N MET A 183 -11.30 6.30 -10.94
CA MET A 183 -10.80 5.14 -10.21
C MET A 183 -11.66 3.90 -10.48
N ARG A 184 -12.98 3.99 -10.33
CA ARG A 184 -13.90 2.87 -10.60
C ARG A 184 -13.78 2.39 -12.04
N HIS A 185 -13.78 3.31 -13.02
CA HIS A 185 -13.61 2.95 -14.43
C HIS A 185 -12.27 2.25 -14.69
N HIS A 186 -11.18 2.74 -14.11
CA HIS A 186 -9.85 2.17 -14.30
C HIS A 186 -9.69 0.77 -13.68
N TYR A 187 -10.34 0.51 -12.54
CA TYR A 187 -10.23 -0.75 -11.79
C TYR A 187 -11.36 -1.75 -12.11
N TRP A 188 -12.37 -1.37 -12.85
CA TRP A 188 -13.53 -2.20 -13.19
C TRP A 188 -13.18 -3.62 -13.65
N LEU A 189 -12.22 -3.77 -14.57
CA LEU A 189 -11.79 -5.05 -15.10
C LEU A 189 -10.51 -5.60 -14.45
N LYS A 190 -9.96 -4.92 -13.44
CA LYS A 190 -8.70 -5.33 -12.80
C LYS A 190 -8.95 -6.22 -11.59
N LEU A 191 -9.34 -7.45 -11.83
CA LEU A 191 -9.67 -8.43 -10.77
C LEU A 191 -8.54 -8.66 -9.76
N ARG A 192 -7.28 -8.40 -10.11
CA ARG A 192 -6.11 -8.62 -9.24
C ARG A 192 -5.88 -7.47 -8.24
N ARG A 193 -6.46 -6.30 -8.45
CA ARG A 193 -6.26 -5.14 -7.57
C ARG A 193 -7.54 -4.80 -6.83
N TYR A 194 -7.46 -4.81 -5.52
CA TYR A 194 -8.56 -4.38 -4.67
C TYR A 194 -8.67 -2.85 -4.70
N LEU A 195 -9.87 -2.35 -4.95
CA LEU A 195 -10.21 -0.94 -4.83
C LEU A 195 -11.17 -0.79 -3.63
N PRO A 196 -10.78 -0.03 -2.59
CA PRO A 196 -11.66 0.28 -1.47
C PRO A 196 -12.89 1.07 -1.89
N ASP A 197 -13.86 1.16 -0.99
CA ASP A 197 -15.01 2.05 -1.15
C ASP A 197 -14.58 3.54 -1.13
N ASN A 198 -15.43 4.41 -1.64
CA ASN A 198 -15.17 5.86 -1.61
C ASN A 198 -15.06 6.41 -0.19
N ALA A 199 -15.75 5.82 0.78
CA ALA A 199 -15.65 6.21 2.18
C ALA A 199 -14.22 6.08 2.70
N PHE A 200 -13.48 5.07 2.25
CA PHE A 200 -12.07 4.90 2.58
C PHE A 200 -11.20 6.08 2.13
N PHE A 201 -11.32 6.47 0.86
CA PHE A 201 -10.53 7.59 0.33
C PHE A 201 -10.92 8.93 0.94
N LYS A 202 -12.21 9.12 1.23
CA LYS A 202 -12.69 10.35 1.88
C LYS A 202 -12.15 10.42 3.31
N GLY A 203 -12.27 9.36 4.10
CA GLY A 203 -11.73 9.33 5.45
C GLY A 203 -10.22 9.55 5.50
N MET A 204 -9.45 8.97 4.56
CA MET A 204 -8.00 9.23 4.48
C MET A 204 -7.67 10.71 4.23
N MET A 205 -8.46 11.42 3.45
CA MET A 205 -8.27 12.87 3.22
C MET A 205 -8.58 13.66 4.49
N ASP A 206 -9.64 13.28 5.19
CA ASP A 206 -10.08 13.95 6.42
C ASP A 206 -9.05 13.75 7.55
N ASP A 207 -8.37 12.61 7.60
CA ASP A 207 -7.32 12.26 8.56
C ASP A 207 -5.98 13.02 8.31
N GLY A 208 -5.84 13.71 7.18
CA GLY A 208 -4.63 14.47 6.85
C GLY A 208 -3.41 13.64 6.41
N HIS A 209 -3.49 12.31 6.47
CA HIS A 209 -2.41 11.40 6.04
C HIS A 209 -2.41 11.07 4.55
N CYS A 210 -3.28 11.71 3.78
CA CYS A 210 -3.43 11.41 2.36
C CYS A 210 -3.57 12.69 1.54
N LYS A 211 -2.93 12.72 0.37
CA LYS A 211 -3.23 13.68 -0.70
C LYS A 211 -3.71 12.96 -1.94
N ILE A 212 -4.81 13.42 -2.49
CA ILE A 212 -5.33 12.95 -3.78
C ILE A 212 -5.07 14.03 -4.81
N LEU A 213 -4.34 13.67 -5.87
CA LEU A 213 -4.10 14.55 -7.01
C LEU A 213 -4.98 14.17 -8.19
N LEU A 214 -5.51 15.17 -8.87
CA LEU A 214 -6.34 15.03 -10.05
C LEU A 214 -5.67 15.71 -11.25
N THR A 215 -5.41 14.96 -12.31
CA THR A 215 -4.85 15.47 -13.56
C THR A 215 -5.98 15.69 -14.56
N THR A 216 -6.07 16.89 -15.12
CA THR A 216 -7.14 17.33 -16.02
C THR A 216 -6.59 17.85 -17.35
N TYR A 217 -7.41 17.77 -18.38
CA TYR A 217 -7.15 18.37 -19.68
C TYR A 217 -8.46 18.90 -20.25
N LYS A 218 -8.52 20.20 -20.56
CA LYS A 218 -9.74 20.88 -21.05
C LYS A 218 -10.97 20.55 -20.19
N GLY A 219 -10.81 20.62 -18.86
CA GLY A 219 -11.86 20.33 -17.88
C GLY A 219 -12.25 18.86 -17.73
N LYS A 220 -11.62 17.92 -18.46
CA LYS A 220 -11.85 16.48 -18.34
C LYS A 220 -10.78 15.83 -17.48
N THR A 221 -11.17 14.97 -16.54
CA THR A 221 -10.25 14.19 -15.71
C THR A 221 -9.59 13.09 -16.54
N VAL A 222 -8.26 13.13 -16.65
CA VAL A 222 -7.45 12.20 -17.44
C VAL A 222 -6.52 11.34 -16.60
N GLY A 223 -6.22 11.75 -15.36
CA GLY A 223 -5.39 11.00 -14.42
C GLY A 223 -5.72 11.32 -12.97
N CYS A 224 -5.33 10.45 -12.05
CA CYS A 224 -5.36 10.72 -10.61
C CYS A 224 -4.37 9.81 -9.87
N SER A 225 -3.95 10.26 -8.70
CA SER A 225 -3.10 9.51 -7.77
C SER A 225 -3.54 9.72 -6.33
N VAL A 226 -3.28 8.71 -5.50
CA VAL A 226 -3.48 8.74 -4.06
C VAL A 226 -2.13 8.50 -3.41
N MET A 227 -1.65 9.48 -2.66
CA MET A 227 -0.43 9.42 -1.90
C MET A 227 -0.76 9.34 -0.41
N VAL A 228 -0.06 8.49 0.31
CA VAL A 228 -0.14 8.34 1.76
C VAL A 228 1.21 8.70 2.36
N TYR A 229 1.19 9.45 3.43
CA TYR A 229 2.37 9.90 4.14
C TYR A 229 2.56 9.09 5.41
N SER A 230 3.75 8.56 5.62
CA SER A 230 4.11 7.79 6.79
C SER A 230 5.61 7.87 7.04
N GLU A 231 6.03 8.17 8.25
CA GLU A 231 7.42 8.17 8.72
C GLU A 231 8.38 8.96 7.80
N GLY A 232 7.95 10.13 7.33
CA GLY A 232 8.75 11.00 6.45
C GLY A 232 8.83 10.55 4.98
N ASP A 233 8.17 9.47 4.60
CA ASP A 233 8.08 8.98 3.23
C ASP A 233 6.66 9.17 2.65
N ALA A 234 6.58 9.37 1.33
CA ALA A 234 5.33 9.32 0.59
C ALA A 234 5.16 7.95 -0.09
N TYR A 235 3.97 7.39 -0.02
CA TYR A 235 3.62 6.11 -0.67
C TYR A 235 2.60 6.37 -1.77
N LEU A 236 2.95 6.12 -3.02
CA LEU A 236 2.01 6.17 -4.13
C LEU A 236 1.16 4.89 -4.13
N TRP A 237 -0.02 4.96 -3.51
CA TRP A 237 -0.84 3.77 -3.23
C TRP A 237 -1.77 3.40 -4.36
N TYR A 238 -2.48 4.37 -4.93
CA TYR A 238 -3.39 4.14 -6.06
C TYR A 238 -3.14 5.15 -7.16
N THR A 239 -3.24 4.69 -8.41
CA THR A 239 -3.17 5.55 -9.59
C THR A 239 -4.16 5.08 -10.64
N ALA A 240 -4.78 6.01 -11.34
CA ALA A 240 -5.60 5.72 -12.50
C ALA A 240 -5.36 6.75 -13.60
N SER A 241 -5.44 6.32 -14.86
CA SER A 241 -5.31 7.24 -15.99
C SER A 241 -6.04 6.73 -17.23
N ARG A 242 -6.48 7.67 -18.07
CA ARG A 242 -7.07 7.43 -19.39
C ARG A 242 -5.99 7.37 -20.48
N ARG A 243 -4.94 6.60 -20.22
CA ARG A 243 -3.76 6.45 -21.07
C ARG A 243 -4.09 6.16 -22.54
N LYS A 244 -5.06 5.28 -22.79
CA LYS A 244 -5.44 4.87 -24.15
C LYS A 244 -6.17 5.99 -24.93
N SER A 245 -7.05 6.73 -24.26
CA SER A 245 -7.86 7.79 -24.90
C SER A 245 -7.10 9.11 -25.09
N TYR A 246 -6.01 9.31 -24.36
CA TYR A 246 -5.20 10.53 -24.37
C TYR A 246 -3.71 10.20 -24.49
N ALA A 247 -3.36 9.28 -25.41
CA ALA A 247 -1.99 8.74 -25.52
C ALA A 247 -0.93 9.84 -25.76
N SER A 248 -1.22 10.82 -26.62
CA SER A 248 -0.32 11.94 -26.95
C SER A 248 -0.13 12.96 -25.82
N LEU A 249 -0.95 12.91 -24.78
CA LEU A 249 -0.86 13.80 -23.61
C LEU A 249 -0.17 13.14 -22.42
N HIS A 250 0.27 11.92 -22.56
CA HIS A 250 0.97 11.16 -21.50
C HIS A 250 0.39 11.34 -20.08
N PRO A 251 -0.95 11.23 -19.84
CA PRO A 251 -1.58 11.60 -18.58
C PRO A 251 -1.04 10.81 -17.39
N ASN A 252 -0.61 9.57 -17.62
CA ASN A 252 0.06 8.77 -16.62
C ASN A 252 1.40 9.40 -16.19
N GLY A 253 2.21 9.85 -17.16
CA GLY A 253 3.49 10.53 -16.91
C GLY A 253 3.30 11.81 -16.10
N VAL A 254 2.36 12.67 -16.50
CA VAL A 254 2.08 13.92 -15.78
C VAL A 254 1.58 13.66 -14.36
N THR A 255 0.70 12.66 -14.17
CA THR A 255 0.20 12.30 -12.83
C THR A 255 1.33 11.82 -11.91
N PHE A 256 2.20 10.92 -12.39
CA PHE A 256 3.35 10.43 -11.62
C PHE A 256 4.34 11.54 -11.29
N TRP A 257 4.65 12.36 -12.29
CA TRP A 257 5.55 13.50 -12.13
C TRP A 257 5.09 14.46 -11.05
N ASN A 258 3.82 14.86 -11.10
CA ASN A 258 3.27 15.78 -10.11
C ASN A 258 3.16 15.12 -8.71
N SER A 259 2.95 13.81 -8.64
CA SER A 259 3.02 13.09 -7.35
C SER A 259 4.43 13.13 -6.75
N ILE A 260 5.47 12.93 -7.57
CA ILE A 260 6.88 13.01 -7.12
C ILE A 260 7.21 14.44 -6.70
N ARG A 261 6.84 15.44 -7.49
CA ARG A 261 7.06 16.85 -7.15
C ARG A 261 6.30 17.28 -5.89
N GLN A 262 5.10 16.75 -5.68
CA GLN A 262 4.34 17.02 -4.47
C GLN A 262 5.03 16.42 -3.23
N ALA A 263 5.47 15.16 -3.31
CA ALA A 263 6.23 14.54 -2.22
C ALA A 263 7.53 15.30 -1.91
N TYR A 264 8.23 15.81 -2.93
CA TYR A 264 9.42 16.64 -2.77
C TYR A 264 9.09 17.98 -2.07
N LYS A 265 8.00 18.65 -2.47
CA LYS A 265 7.52 19.89 -1.83
C LYS A 265 7.12 19.68 -0.36
N ASP A 266 6.61 18.51 -0.05
CA ASP A 266 6.21 18.12 1.31
C ASP A 266 7.41 17.64 2.16
N ASN A 267 8.65 17.81 1.67
CA ASN A 267 9.90 17.43 2.32
C ASN A 267 10.00 15.94 2.67
N CYS A 268 9.36 15.06 1.89
CA CYS A 268 9.53 13.63 2.06
C CYS A 268 10.95 13.19 1.70
N GLN A 269 11.48 12.21 2.43
CA GLN A 269 12.79 11.65 2.12
C GLN A 269 12.76 10.77 0.89
N HIS A 270 11.68 9.99 0.73
CA HIS A 270 11.47 9.13 -0.43
C HIS A 270 10.02 9.18 -0.89
N ILE A 271 9.82 8.87 -2.18
CA ILE A 271 8.53 8.40 -2.67
C ILE A 271 8.65 6.93 -3.03
N ARG A 272 7.76 6.11 -2.45
CA ARG A 272 7.73 4.64 -2.59
C ARG A 272 6.56 4.22 -3.45
N PHE A 273 6.83 3.33 -4.39
CA PHE A 273 5.82 2.77 -5.30
C PHE A 273 5.42 1.39 -4.82
N ILE A 274 4.16 1.23 -4.45
CA ILE A 274 3.60 -0.02 -3.95
C ILE A 274 3.15 -0.91 -5.12
N ASP A 275 3.39 -2.22 -5.00
CA ASP A 275 2.91 -3.24 -5.95
C ASP A 275 3.53 -3.15 -7.36
N VAL A 276 4.84 -2.99 -7.45
CA VAL A 276 5.58 -2.91 -8.71
C VAL A 276 5.64 -4.25 -9.47
N GLY A 277 5.70 -5.37 -8.76
CA GLY A 277 5.56 -6.71 -9.36
C GLY A 277 6.74 -7.66 -9.15
N LEU A 278 6.76 -8.74 -9.93
CA LEU A 278 7.75 -9.82 -9.82
C LEU A 278 9.08 -9.42 -10.49
N PRO A 279 10.25 -9.79 -9.93
CA PRO A 279 11.56 -9.38 -10.43
C PRO A 279 11.93 -9.99 -11.78
N PHE A 280 11.58 -11.25 -12.00
CA PHE A 280 11.99 -12.03 -13.16
C PHE A 280 11.08 -11.86 -14.39
N ARG A 281 10.01 -11.08 -14.29
CA ARG A 281 9.10 -10.83 -15.40
C ARG A 281 9.32 -9.42 -15.92
N ARG A 282 9.49 -9.30 -17.26
CA ARG A 282 9.49 -7.98 -17.90
C ARG A 282 8.20 -7.23 -17.53
N ASN A 283 8.35 -6.05 -16.97
CA ASN A 283 7.21 -5.29 -16.44
C ASN A 283 7.29 -3.83 -16.93
N PRO A 284 6.54 -3.49 -18.00
CA PRO A 284 6.50 -2.13 -18.54
C PRO A 284 6.09 -1.06 -17.53
N TYR A 285 5.35 -1.43 -16.49
CA TYR A 285 5.01 -0.52 -15.41
C TYR A 285 6.22 -0.19 -14.54
N ARG A 286 7.06 -1.18 -14.25
CA ARG A 286 8.31 -0.98 -13.52
C ARG A 286 9.27 -0.11 -14.32
N ASP A 287 9.47 -0.42 -15.62
CA ASP A 287 10.32 0.36 -16.52
C ASP A 287 9.84 1.83 -16.60
N PHE A 288 8.53 2.03 -16.62
CA PHE A 288 7.91 3.35 -16.57
C PHE A 288 8.22 4.08 -15.25
N ILE A 289 8.13 3.43 -14.08
CA ILE A 289 8.47 4.07 -12.80
C ILE A 289 9.95 4.43 -12.74
N LEU A 290 10.83 3.53 -13.21
CA LEU A 290 12.27 3.75 -13.25
C LEU A 290 12.67 4.94 -14.13
N SER A 291 11.88 5.28 -15.16
CA SER A 291 12.12 6.46 -15.98
C SER A 291 12.01 7.79 -15.23
N PHE A 292 11.44 7.79 -14.03
CA PHE A 292 11.43 8.93 -13.10
C PHE A 292 12.60 8.94 -12.11
N GLY A 293 13.61 8.07 -12.30
CA GLY A 293 14.83 8.03 -11.51
C GLY A 293 14.77 7.17 -10.26
N GLY A 294 13.80 6.25 -10.18
CA GLY A 294 13.69 5.29 -9.08
C GLY A 294 14.80 4.25 -9.07
N LYS A 295 15.01 3.64 -7.91
CA LYS A 295 15.89 2.49 -7.71
C LYS A 295 15.06 1.25 -7.37
N GLU A 296 15.44 0.13 -7.98
CA GLU A 296 14.87 -1.18 -7.66
C GLU A 296 15.41 -1.71 -6.33
N VAL A 297 14.50 -2.22 -5.51
CA VAL A 297 14.85 -2.92 -4.26
C VAL A 297 14.19 -4.29 -4.26
N SER A 298 15.01 -5.33 -4.19
CA SER A 298 14.53 -6.71 -4.07
C SER A 298 14.00 -6.94 -2.67
N THR A 299 12.74 -7.39 -2.56
CA THR A 299 12.08 -7.69 -1.30
C THR A 299 11.41 -9.06 -1.35
N LEU A 300 10.85 -9.49 -0.22
CA LEU A 300 9.99 -10.65 -0.14
C LEU A 300 8.58 -10.22 0.20
N ARG A 301 7.61 -10.84 -0.45
CA ARG A 301 6.21 -10.79 -0.09
C ARG A 301 5.77 -12.16 0.35
N TRP A 302 5.16 -12.24 1.51
CA TRP A 302 4.83 -13.49 2.15
C TRP A 302 3.36 -13.81 2.01
N PHE A 303 3.06 -15.05 1.66
CA PHE A 303 1.69 -15.53 1.52
C PHE A 303 1.48 -16.80 2.33
N ARG A 304 0.30 -16.93 2.90
CA ARG A 304 -0.20 -18.14 3.51
C ARG A 304 -1.62 -18.41 3.04
N ILE A 305 -1.84 -19.54 2.39
CA ILE A 305 -3.14 -19.99 1.89
C ILE A 305 -3.77 -20.90 2.95
N SER A 306 -5.05 -20.69 3.25
CA SER A 306 -5.72 -21.47 4.31
C SER A 306 -5.92 -22.94 3.98
N PHE A 307 -6.01 -23.30 2.71
CA PHE A 307 -6.06 -24.70 2.27
C PHE A 307 -4.66 -25.32 2.33
N ARG A 308 -4.44 -26.24 3.25
CA ARG A 308 -3.11 -26.83 3.53
C ARG A 308 -2.43 -27.42 2.30
N TRP A 309 -3.17 -28.19 1.48
CA TRP A 309 -2.63 -28.81 0.27
C TRP A 309 -2.23 -27.75 -0.77
N LEU A 310 -3.06 -26.72 -0.96
CA LEU A 310 -2.79 -25.62 -1.88
C LEU A 310 -1.62 -24.76 -1.39
N ASN A 311 -1.52 -24.53 -0.08
CA ASN A 311 -0.40 -23.82 0.52
C ASN A 311 0.94 -24.59 0.33
N LYS A 312 0.91 -25.92 0.49
CA LYS A 312 2.09 -26.77 0.23
C LYS A 312 2.50 -26.73 -1.23
N LEU A 313 1.53 -26.83 -2.16
CA LEU A 313 1.78 -26.74 -3.60
C LEU A 313 2.36 -25.39 -3.98
N ALA A 314 1.74 -24.30 -3.52
CA ALA A 314 2.23 -22.94 -3.76
C ALA A 314 3.62 -22.72 -3.16
N SER A 315 3.86 -23.18 -1.93
CA SER A 315 5.18 -23.10 -1.31
C SER A 315 6.24 -23.89 -2.07
N TRP A 316 5.88 -25.00 -2.69
CA TRP A 316 6.79 -25.78 -3.54
C TRP A 316 7.10 -25.05 -4.86
N LEU A 317 6.12 -24.48 -5.53
CA LEU A 317 6.29 -23.70 -6.77
C LEU A 317 7.14 -22.44 -6.59
N TRP A 318 7.11 -21.86 -5.39
CA TRP A 318 7.85 -20.63 -5.04
C TRP A 318 9.05 -20.91 -4.14
N ARG A 319 9.56 -22.14 -4.13
CA ARG A 319 10.84 -22.43 -3.45
C ARG A 319 11.97 -21.63 -4.09
N GLU A 320 12.79 -21.04 -3.24
CA GLU A 320 14.01 -20.34 -3.68
C GLU A 320 15.09 -21.33 -4.12
#